data_e840edea23165f1348a63eff61a47523
#
_entry.id   e840edea23165f1348a63eff61a47523
#
_cell.length_a   1.000
_cell.length_b   1.000
_cell.length_c   1.000
_cell.angle_alpha   90.00
_cell.angle_beta   90.00
_cell.angle_gamma   90.00
#
_symmetry.space_group_name_H-M   'P 1'
#
loop_
_entity.id
_entity.type
_entity.pdbx_description
1 polymer ?
#
loop_
_entity_poly.entity_id
_entity_poly.type
_entity_poly.pdbx_seq_one_letter_code
_entity_poly.pdbx_strand_id
1 'polypeptide(L)'
;MAARRVGPTGKVTLYDLSNDMLDVARDKAEVAGLEERLDFYDGDMVHLPFPDGVFDVVLSTYSLCPLYDPAKGVLELYRVLRPGGKLGCAHSAEPEHRITRWLADRVEDIAWRFPWLSMGCRAVDVLPVLLAAGARVRFIKRIGVPLWPFVVFVVEKPART
;
A
#
# COMPACT_ATOMS: atom_id res chain seq x y z
N MET A 1 12.61 6.98 7.22
CA MET A 1 12.73 5.63 6.68
C MET A 1 12.28 4.60 7.72
N ALA A 2 11.55 3.56 7.30
CA ALA A 2 11.09 2.45 8.15
C ALA A 2 12.25 1.79 8.91
N ALA A 3 13.35 1.50 8.23
CA ALA A 3 14.54 0.87 8.82
C ALA A 3 15.13 1.57 10.07
N ARG A 4 14.90 2.87 10.24
CA ARG A 4 15.30 3.58 11.47
C ARG A 4 14.29 3.42 12.60
N ARG A 5 13.06 2.98 12.29
CA ARG A 5 11.96 2.87 13.25
C ARG A 5 11.80 1.47 13.83
N VAL A 6 12.31 0.44 13.13
CA VAL A 6 12.16 -0.96 13.58
C VAL A 6 13.13 -1.37 14.70
N GLY A 7 13.93 -0.45 15.22
CA GLY A 7 14.90 -0.72 16.28
C GLY A 7 16.18 -1.41 15.79
N PRO A 8 17.12 -1.71 16.70
CA PRO A 8 18.46 -2.18 16.35
C PRO A 8 18.49 -3.59 15.73
N THR A 9 17.55 -4.45 16.09
CA THR A 9 17.45 -5.85 15.61
C THR A 9 16.39 -6.05 14.53
N GLY A 10 15.60 -5.00 14.22
CA GLY A 10 14.53 -5.09 13.24
C GLY A 10 15.05 -5.08 11.81
N LYS A 11 14.40 -5.86 10.95
CA LYS A 11 14.63 -5.90 9.50
C LYS A 11 13.43 -5.35 8.74
N VAL A 12 13.66 -4.84 7.54
CA VAL A 12 12.63 -4.34 6.65
C VAL A 12 12.81 -4.99 5.29
N THR A 13 11.77 -5.62 4.79
CA THR A 13 11.71 -6.13 3.43
C THR A 13 11.05 -5.08 2.54
N LEU A 14 11.76 -4.69 1.47
CA LEU A 14 11.22 -3.87 0.39
C LEU A 14 10.84 -4.79 -0.77
N TYR A 15 9.61 -4.60 -1.26
CA TYR A 15 9.07 -5.37 -2.35
C TYR A 15 8.45 -4.43 -3.38
N ASP A 16 8.91 -4.47 -4.60
CA ASP A 16 8.42 -3.62 -5.69
C ASP A 16 8.51 -4.38 -7.02
N LEU A 17 7.61 -4.05 -7.96
CA LEU A 17 7.66 -4.59 -9.32
C LEU A 17 8.78 -3.96 -10.15
N SER A 18 9.20 -2.74 -9.79
CA SER A 18 10.21 -1.96 -10.49
C SER A 18 11.59 -2.14 -9.88
N ASN A 19 12.51 -2.77 -10.64
CA ASN A 19 13.91 -2.87 -10.25
C ASN A 19 14.56 -1.50 -10.10
N ASP A 20 14.21 -0.52 -10.95
CA ASP A 20 14.73 0.85 -10.85
C ASP A 20 14.38 1.50 -9.51
N MET A 21 13.15 1.25 -9.00
CA MET A 21 12.74 1.75 -7.68
C MET A 21 13.49 1.05 -6.55
N LEU A 22 13.75 -0.24 -6.69
CA LEU A 22 14.57 -0.99 -5.72
C LEU A 22 16.02 -0.53 -5.73
N ASP A 23 16.59 -0.20 -6.89
CA ASP A 23 17.95 0.33 -7.00
C ASP A 23 18.07 1.70 -6.33
N VAL A 24 17.12 2.60 -6.58
CA VAL A 24 17.06 3.90 -5.86
C VAL A 24 16.94 3.70 -4.35
N ALA A 25 16.24 2.64 -3.91
CA ALA A 25 16.12 2.35 -2.48
C ALA A 25 17.42 1.77 -1.91
N ARG A 26 18.18 0.95 -2.67
CA ARG A 26 19.50 0.44 -2.30
C ARG A 26 20.51 1.58 -2.12
N ASP A 27 20.59 2.48 -3.10
CA ASP A 27 21.49 3.65 -3.03
C ASP A 27 21.21 4.50 -1.78
N LYS A 28 19.92 4.73 -1.48
CA LYS A 28 19.53 5.46 -0.27
C LYS A 28 19.84 4.70 1.03
N ALA A 29 19.80 3.39 1.00
CA ALA A 29 20.16 2.56 2.14
C ALA A 29 21.67 2.61 2.41
N GLU A 30 22.49 2.51 1.35
CA GLU A 30 23.94 2.63 1.40
C GLU A 30 24.37 3.96 1.99
N VAL A 31 23.89 5.07 1.42
CA VAL A 31 24.17 6.42 1.93
C VAL A 31 23.75 6.59 3.40
N ALA A 32 22.75 5.85 3.86
CA ALA A 32 22.26 5.90 5.22
C ALA A 32 22.91 4.88 6.17
N GLY A 33 23.76 3.97 5.69
CA GLY A 33 24.40 2.89 6.44
C GLY A 33 23.36 1.92 7.05
N LEU A 34 22.37 1.54 6.24
CA LEU A 34 21.22 0.72 6.68
C LEU A 34 21.06 -0.57 5.86
N GLU A 35 22.01 -0.91 4.99
CA GLU A 35 21.92 -2.03 4.04
C GLU A 35 21.67 -3.35 4.75
N GLU A 36 22.37 -3.61 5.84
CA GLU A 36 22.28 -4.87 6.60
C GLU A 36 20.88 -5.09 7.21
N ARG A 37 20.04 -4.07 7.21
CA ARG A 37 18.67 -4.11 7.75
C ARG A 37 17.60 -4.25 6.71
N LEU A 38 17.98 -4.27 5.43
CA LEU A 38 17.07 -4.20 4.31
C LEU A 38 17.26 -5.41 3.40
N ASP A 39 16.17 -6.11 3.16
CA ASP A 39 16.09 -7.15 2.14
C ASP A 39 15.25 -6.60 0.97
N PHE A 40 15.70 -6.86 -0.26
CA PHE A 40 15.07 -6.33 -1.47
C PHE A 40 14.61 -7.46 -2.36
N TYR A 41 13.35 -7.46 -2.73
CA TYR A 41 12.74 -8.45 -3.60
C TYR A 41 11.93 -7.75 -4.69
N ASP A 42 12.07 -8.20 -5.91
CA ASP A 42 11.24 -7.80 -7.04
C ASP A 42 10.08 -8.78 -7.24
N GLY A 43 8.95 -8.25 -7.70
CA GLY A 43 7.80 -9.09 -8.07
C GLY A 43 6.46 -8.41 -7.97
N ASP A 44 5.43 -9.17 -8.30
CA ASP A 44 4.04 -8.72 -8.31
C ASP A 44 3.38 -8.91 -6.93
N MET A 45 2.87 -7.81 -6.37
CA MET A 45 2.25 -7.78 -5.04
C MET A 45 0.98 -8.66 -4.93
N VAL A 46 0.35 -9.02 -6.04
CA VAL A 46 -0.81 -9.93 -6.02
C VAL A 46 -0.41 -11.40 -5.77
N HIS A 47 0.89 -11.70 -5.70
CA HIS A 47 1.47 -13.01 -5.37
C HIS A 47 2.76 -12.84 -4.58
N LEU A 48 2.64 -12.50 -3.31
CA LEU A 48 3.80 -12.31 -2.44
C LEU A 48 4.47 -13.67 -2.11
N PRO A 49 5.80 -13.82 -2.32
CA PRO A 49 6.52 -15.06 -2.09
C PRO A 49 6.86 -15.29 -0.60
N PHE A 50 6.05 -14.77 0.29
CA PHE A 50 6.27 -14.86 1.73
C PHE A 50 5.21 -15.75 2.39
N PRO A 51 5.57 -16.48 3.46
CA PRO A 51 4.63 -17.26 4.24
C PRO A 51 3.54 -16.41 4.91
N ASP A 52 2.43 -17.06 5.29
CA ASP A 52 1.39 -16.43 6.09
C ASP A 52 1.93 -15.95 7.44
N GLY A 53 1.59 -14.74 7.81
CA GLY A 53 1.83 -14.23 9.15
C GLY A 53 3.30 -14.00 9.51
N VAL A 54 4.17 -13.74 8.54
CA VAL A 54 5.62 -13.55 8.77
C VAL A 54 5.98 -12.14 9.22
N PHE A 55 5.16 -11.12 8.90
CA PHE A 55 5.47 -9.72 9.19
C PHE A 55 4.68 -9.17 10.39
N ASP A 56 5.35 -8.42 11.23
CA ASP A 56 4.73 -7.66 12.34
C ASP A 56 3.93 -6.45 11.84
N VAL A 57 4.49 -5.78 10.84
CA VAL A 57 3.93 -4.57 10.22
C VAL A 57 4.13 -4.64 8.73
N VAL A 58 3.08 -4.28 8.00
CA VAL A 58 3.12 -4.12 6.53
C VAL A 58 2.72 -2.70 6.19
N LEU A 59 3.42 -2.08 5.24
CA LEU A 59 3.13 -0.74 4.73
C LEU A 59 2.99 -0.78 3.21
N SER A 60 1.92 -0.20 2.69
CA SER A 60 1.70 0.00 1.26
C SER A 60 1.39 1.46 0.99
N THR A 61 2.20 2.09 0.12
CA THR A 61 2.00 3.49 -0.26
C THR A 61 2.00 3.61 -1.77
N TYR A 62 0.86 4.05 -2.34
CA TYR A 62 0.65 4.22 -3.78
C TYR A 62 0.88 2.96 -4.64
N SER A 63 1.00 1.79 -4.02
CA SER A 63 1.26 0.53 -4.71
C SER A 63 -0.03 -0.20 -5.11
N LEU A 64 -1.18 0.13 -4.49
CA LEU A 64 -2.47 -0.50 -4.77
C LEU A 64 -3.18 0.11 -5.98
N CYS A 65 -2.97 1.42 -6.23
CA CYS A 65 -3.65 2.14 -7.31
C CYS A 65 -3.33 1.63 -8.73
N PRO A 66 -2.07 1.24 -9.06
CA PRO A 66 -1.72 0.75 -10.39
C PRO A 66 -1.98 -0.75 -10.58
N LEU A 67 -2.40 -1.48 -9.55
CA LEU A 67 -2.63 -2.92 -9.66
C LEU A 67 -3.81 -3.25 -10.55
N TYR A 68 -3.68 -4.33 -11.31
CA TYR A 68 -4.79 -4.91 -12.07
C TYR A 68 -5.84 -5.57 -11.18
N ASP A 69 -5.46 -6.03 -9.97
CA ASP A 69 -6.35 -6.59 -8.95
C ASP A 69 -5.97 -6.04 -7.55
N PRO A 70 -6.44 -4.83 -7.19
CA PRO A 70 -6.16 -4.22 -5.90
C PRO A 70 -6.72 -5.02 -4.71
N ALA A 71 -7.85 -5.72 -4.92
CA ALA A 71 -8.48 -6.54 -3.88
C ALA A 71 -7.59 -7.73 -3.53
N LYS A 72 -7.07 -8.41 -4.53
CA LYS A 72 -6.13 -9.52 -4.32
C LYS A 72 -4.83 -9.03 -3.70
N GLY A 73 -4.27 -7.92 -4.21
CA GLY A 73 -3.05 -7.33 -3.65
C GLY A 73 -3.18 -7.00 -2.17
N VAL A 74 -4.27 -6.34 -1.76
CA VAL A 74 -4.46 -6.00 -0.34
C VAL A 74 -4.70 -7.24 0.54
N LEU A 75 -5.32 -8.31 0.01
CA LEU A 75 -5.46 -9.59 0.72
C LEU A 75 -4.12 -10.31 0.89
N GLU A 76 -3.22 -10.22 -0.08
CA GLU A 76 -1.85 -10.74 0.05
C GLU A 76 -1.07 -10.00 1.14
N LEU A 77 -1.14 -8.65 1.17
CA LEU A 77 -0.57 -7.87 2.26
C LEU A 77 -1.14 -8.27 3.63
N TYR A 78 -2.44 -8.55 3.68
CA TYR A 78 -3.10 -9.01 4.91
C TYR A 78 -2.76 -10.46 5.26
N ARG A 79 -2.56 -11.35 4.28
CA ARG A 79 -2.16 -12.73 4.48
C ARG A 79 -0.81 -12.83 5.18
N VAL A 80 0.20 -12.11 4.67
CA VAL A 80 1.56 -12.13 5.21
C VAL A 80 1.71 -11.44 6.56
N LEU A 81 0.71 -10.66 6.97
CA LEU A 81 0.66 -10.01 8.29
C LEU A 81 0.31 -11.03 9.37
N ARG A 82 1.09 -11.09 10.46
CA ARG A 82 0.82 -11.99 11.58
C ARG A 82 -0.46 -11.58 12.36
N PRO A 83 -1.08 -12.49 13.08
CA PRO A 83 -2.10 -12.13 14.08
C PRO A 83 -1.57 -11.10 15.08
N GLY A 84 -2.35 -10.04 15.36
CA GLY A 84 -1.95 -8.89 16.16
C GLY A 84 -1.08 -7.88 15.40
N GLY A 85 -0.69 -8.15 14.15
CA GLY A 85 0.08 -7.24 13.30
C GLY A 85 -0.77 -6.09 12.73
N LYS A 86 -0.10 -5.09 12.16
CA LYS A 86 -0.74 -3.89 11.62
C LYS A 86 -0.38 -3.66 10.16
N LEU A 87 -1.40 -3.40 9.35
CA LEU A 87 -1.26 -2.98 7.95
C LEU A 87 -1.60 -1.51 7.83
N GLY A 88 -0.65 -0.69 7.37
CA GLY A 88 -0.85 0.70 7.02
C GLY A 88 -0.92 0.87 5.50
N CYS A 89 -1.94 1.57 5.01
CA CYS A 89 -2.09 1.89 3.59
C CYS A 89 -2.28 3.39 3.38
N ALA A 90 -1.71 3.89 2.29
CA ALA A 90 -1.94 5.24 1.79
C ALA A 90 -2.09 5.19 0.26
N HIS A 91 -3.23 5.60 -0.25
CA HIS A 91 -3.52 5.57 -1.69
C HIS A 91 -4.60 6.59 -2.07
N SER A 92 -4.76 6.80 -3.39
CA SER A 92 -5.85 7.61 -3.94
C SER A 92 -7.19 6.94 -3.65
N ALA A 93 -8.17 7.71 -3.20
CA ALA A 93 -9.50 7.23 -2.85
C ALA A 93 -10.57 7.84 -3.76
N GLU A 94 -11.70 7.18 -3.83
CA GLU A 94 -12.86 7.74 -4.50
C GLU A 94 -13.50 8.88 -3.70
N PRO A 95 -14.02 9.92 -4.36
CA PRO A 95 -14.79 10.97 -3.70
C PRO A 95 -16.05 10.41 -3.02
N GLU A 96 -16.41 10.91 -1.84
CA GLU A 96 -17.58 10.44 -1.09
C GLU A 96 -18.91 10.91 -1.68
N HIS A 97 -18.94 12.14 -2.22
CA HIS A 97 -20.17 12.71 -2.77
C HIS A 97 -20.42 12.24 -4.20
N ARG A 98 -21.64 11.86 -4.52
CA ARG A 98 -22.05 11.36 -5.84
C ARG A 98 -21.69 12.32 -6.99
N ILE A 99 -21.84 13.63 -6.78
CA ILE A 99 -21.55 14.64 -7.81
C ILE A 99 -20.04 14.75 -8.05
N THR A 100 -19.23 14.81 -7.00
CA THR A 100 -17.77 14.87 -7.12
C THR A 100 -17.20 13.55 -7.66
N ARG A 101 -17.78 12.40 -7.33
CA ARG A 101 -17.45 11.11 -7.91
C ARG A 101 -17.71 11.10 -9.42
N TRP A 102 -18.92 11.51 -9.86
CA TRP A 102 -19.24 11.58 -11.28
C TRP A 102 -18.30 12.51 -12.06
N LEU A 103 -17.93 13.66 -11.47
CA LEU A 103 -16.96 14.57 -12.08
C LEU A 103 -15.54 13.95 -12.10
N ALA A 104 -15.12 13.30 -11.02
CA ALA A 104 -13.83 12.63 -10.94
C ALA A 104 -13.72 11.51 -11.98
N ASP A 105 -14.75 10.66 -12.12
CA ASP A 105 -14.81 9.59 -13.13
C ASP A 105 -14.65 10.16 -14.55
N ARG A 106 -15.29 11.29 -14.85
CA ARG A 106 -15.14 11.95 -16.16
C ARG A 106 -13.76 12.53 -16.41
N VAL A 107 -13.14 13.10 -15.39
CA VAL A 107 -11.78 13.61 -15.45
C VAL A 107 -10.81 12.42 -15.59
N GLU A 108 -11.04 11.35 -14.86
CA GLU A 108 -10.22 10.13 -14.92
C GLU A 108 -10.31 9.48 -16.31
N ASP A 109 -11.52 9.35 -16.90
CA ASP A 109 -11.72 8.83 -18.25
C ASP A 109 -10.95 9.64 -19.31
N ILE A 110 -10.89 10.95 -19.15
CA ILE A 110 -10.13 11.85 -20.04
C ILE A 110 -8.63 11.67 -19.78
N ALA A 111 -8.21 11.63 -18.52
CA ALA A 111 -6.81 11.46 -18.13
C ALA A 111 -6.22 10.13 -18.64
N TRP A 112 -7.01 9.05 -18.65
CA TRP A 112 -6.59 7.75 -19.19
C TRP A 112 -6.37 7.74 -20.71
N ARG A 113 -6.95 8.69 -21.44
CA ARG A 113 -6.61 8.92 -22.86
C ARG A 113 -5.21 9.49 -23.05
N PHE A 114 -4.63 10.05 -21.99
CA PHE A 114 -3.30 10.66 -21.99
C PHE A 114 -2.47 10.03 -20.85
N PRO A 115 -1.73 8.92 -21.11
CA PRO A 115 -1.03 8.14 -20.08
C PRO A 115 -0.08 8.98 -19.20
N TRP A 116 0.48 10.05 -19.75
CA TRP A 116 1.34 10.99 -19.02
C TRP A 116 0.57 11.83 -17.98
N LEU A 117 -0.75 11.95 -18.11
CA LEU A 117 -1.59 12.74 -17.20
C LEU A 117 -2.16 11.88 -16.06
N SER A 118 -2.44 10.59 -16.32
CA SER A 118 -3.02 9.67 -15.34
C SER A 118 -2.03 9.16 -14.30
N MET A 119 -0.72 9.27 -14.58
CA MET A 119 0.36 8.67 -13.76
C MET A 119 0.12 7.19 -13.39
N GLY A 120 -0.77 6.50 -14.14
CA GLY A 120 -1.10 5.09 -13.92
C GLY A 120 -1.86 4.75 -12.64
N CYS A 121 -2.35 5.76 -11.91
CA CYS A 121 -3.06 5.54 -10.64
C CYS A 121 -4.58 5.71 -10.81
N ARG A 122 -5.34 4.71 -10.40
CA ARG A 122 -6.80 4.79 -10.23
C ARG A 122 -7.16 4.94 -8.76
N ALA A 123 -8.27 5.62 -8.49
CA ALA A 123 -8.86 5.59 -7.16
C ALA A 123 -9.33 4.17 -6.84
N VAL A 124 -8.97 3.66 -5.66
CA VAL A 124 -9.34 2.31 -5.22
C VAL A 124 -9.94 2.36 -3.81
N ASP A 125 -10.89 1.47 -3.53
CA ASP A 125 -11.44 1.29 -2.20
C ASP A 125 -11.23 -0.17 -1.75
N VAL A 126 -10.12 -0.40 -1.05
CA VAL A 126 -9.72 -1.73 -0.57
C VAL A 126 -10.08 -1.98 0.89
N LEU A 127 -10.55 -0.96 1.60
CA LEU A 127 -10.92 -1.09 3.02
C LEU A 127 -12.08 -2.06 3.25
N PRO A 128 -13.16 -2.06 2.45
CA PRO A 128 -14.24 -3.06 2.60
C PRO A 128 -13.75 -4.50 2.46
N VAL A 129 -12.78 -4.76 1.57
CA VAL A 129 -12.18 -6.08 1.37
C VAL A 129 -11.46 -6.55 2.63
N LEU A 130 -10.67 -5.67 3.27
CA LEU A 130 -9.99 -5.96 4.53
C LEU A 130 -10.97 -6.19 5.68
N LEU A 131 -12.04 -5.41 5.75
CA LEU A 131 -13.09 -5.58 6.78
C LEU A 131 -13.80 -6.92 6.62
N ALA A 132 -14.11 -7.32 5.39
CA ALA A 132 -14.70 -8.65 5.10
C ALA A 132 -13.74 -9.79 5.47
N ALA A 133 -12.41 -9.57 5.38
CA ALA A 133 -11.39 -10.51 5.84
C ALA A 133 -11.17 -10.49 7.37
N GLY A 134 -11.95 -9.71 8.12
CA GLY A 134 -11.91 -9.65 9.58
C GLY A 134 -10.92 -8.64 10.16
N ALA A 135 -10.37 -7.72 9.35
CA ALA A 135 -9.50 -6.67 9.85
C ALA A 135 -10.26 -5.66 10.73
N ARG A 136 -9.58 -5.09 11.72
CA ARG A 136 -10.13 -4.04 12.61
C ARG A 136 -9.47 -2.71 12.29
N VAL A 137 -10.27 -1.68 11.99
CA VAL A 137 -9.76 -0.32 11.76
C VAL A 137 -9.24 0.26 13.07
N ARG A 138 -8.00 0.75 13.05
CA ARG A 138 -7.36 1.45 14.15
C ARG A 138 -7.23 2.94 13.88
N PHE A 139 -7.10 3.30 12.62
CA PHE A 139 -7.00 4.68 12.19
C PHE A 139 -7.51 4.80 10.75
N ILE A 140 -8.18 5.90 10.44
CA ILE A 140 -8.51 6.30 9.09
C ILE A 140 -8.53 7.82 9.00
N LYS A 141 -7.93 8.37 7.98
CA LYS A 141 -7.96 9.79 7.68
C LYS A 141 -8.00 10.00 6.17
N ARG A 142 -8.92 10.85 5.71
CA ARG A 142 -8.94 11.36 4.35
C ARG A 142 -8.26 12.71 4.30
N ILE A 143 -7.45 12.93 3.29
CA ILE A 143 -6.69 14.16 3.03
C ILE A 143 -6.80 14.52 1.55
N GLY A 144 -6.47 15.76 1.19
CA GLY A 144 -6.50 16.23 -0.19
C GLY A 144 -7.74 17.04 -0.52
N VAL A 145 -8.02 17.23 -1.81
CA VAL A 145 -9.14 18.02 -2.32
C VAL A 145 -10.35 17.13 -2.63
N PRO A 146 -11.58 17.67 -2.65
CA PRO A 146 -12.79 16.86 -2.85
C PRO A 146 -12.82 16.05 -4.14
N LEU A 147 -12.13 16.50 -5.20
CA LEU A 147 -12.05 15.81 -6.49
C LEU A 147 -10.94 14.75 -6.54
N TRP A 148 -9.92 14.88 -5.66
CA TRP A 148 -8.77 13.98 -5.61
C TRP A 148 -8.39 13.68 -4.16
N PRO A 149 -9.23 12.93 -3.45
CA PRO A 149 -8.95 12.57 -2.07
C PRO A 149 -7.89 11.46 -2.00
N PHE A 150 -7.12 11.51 -0.92
CA PHE A 150 -6.27 10.41 -0.49
C PHE A 150 -6.80 9.84 0.81
N VAL A 151 -6.68 8.55 0.98
CA VAL A 151 -6.97 7.89 2.24
C VAL A 151 -5.69 7.31 2.84
N VAL A 152 -5.53 7.55 4.12
CA VAL A 152 -4.53 6.88 4.94
C VAL A 152 -5.28 6.10 6.01
N PHE A 153 -5.03 4.80 6.12
CA PHE A 153 -5.62 4.01 7.17
C PHE A 153 -4.64 3.00 7.76
N VAL A 154 -4.93 2.58 8.97
CA VAL A 154 -4.25 1.48 9.64
C VAL A 154 -5.31 0.48 10.09
N VAL A 155 -5.14 -0.77 9.72
CA VAL A 155 -5.91 -1.89 10.23
C VAL A 155 -5.04 -2.84 11.01
N GLU A 156 -5.65 -3.58 11.92
CA GLU A 156 -5.01 -4.65 12.68
C GLU A 156 -5.64 -5.98 12.34
N LYS A 157 -4.81 -7.01 12.18
CA LYS A 157 -5.25 -8.39 12.07
C LYS A 157 -5.50 -8.93 13.49
N PRO A 158 -6.75 -9.31 13.84
CA PRO A 158 -7.04 -9.82 15.18
C PRO A 158 -6.11 -10.98 15.58
N ALA A 159 -5.72 -11.01 16.83
CA ALA A 159 -5.05 -12.20 17.39
C ALA A 159 -6.03 -13.40 17.28
N ARG A 160 -5.50 -14.56 16.96
CA ARG A 160 -6.31 -15.80 17.07
C ARG A 160 -6.57 -16.04 18.57
N THR A 161 -7.82 -15.96 18.96
CA THR A 161 -8.28 -16.42 20.27
C THR A 161 -8.22 -17.94 20.36
#